data_7fe876b55bfcaa65a6c0a8ad2eeab653
#
_entry.id   7fe876b55bfcaa65a6c0a8ad2eeab653
#
_cell.length_a   1.000
_cell.length_b   1.000
_cell.length_c   1.000
_cell.angle_alpha   90.00
_cell.angle_beta   90.00
_cell.angle_gamma   90.00
#
_symmetry.space_group_name_H-M   'P 1'
#
loop_
_entity.id
_entity.type
_entity.pdbx_description
1 polymer ?
#
loop_
_entity_poly.entity_id
_entity_poly.type
_entity_poly.pdbx_seq_one_letter_code
_entity_poly.pdbx_strand_id
1 'polypeptide(L)'
;MNDAPVYLNYGQAELDAQYDNRSRVPEHVDIHAAYQAEGEKVLADFETRLDVSYGPSAEEKLDIYLPENPEAASEGAPIHVFLHGGYWF
;
A
#
# COMPACT_ATOMS: atom_id res chain seq x y z
N MET A 1 -2.94 -3.68 -40.29
CA MET A 1 -2.51 -3.64 -38.88
C MET A 1 -2.58 -5.06 -38.30
N ASN A 2 -1.52 -5.52 -37.72
CA ASN A 2 -1.46 -6.87 -37.20
C ASN A 2 -1.85 -6.91 -35.72
N ASP A 3 -3.03 -7.46 -35.43
CA ASP A 3 -3.55 -7.62 -34.08
C ASP A 3 -3.58 -9.11 -33.68
N ALA A 4 -2.58 -9.85 -34.15
CA ALA A 4 -2.47 -11.26 -33.83
C ALA A 4 -2.36 -11.49 -32.33
N PRO A 5 -3.00 -12.54 -31.79
CA PRO A 5 -2.92 -12.83 -30.36
C PRO A 5 -1.48 -13.07 -29.91
N VAL A 6 -1.10 -12.44 -28.78
CA VAL A 6 0.20 -12.61 -28.15
C VAL A 6 0.09 -13.39 -26.84
N TYR A 7 -1.10 -13.44 -26.25
CA TYR A 7 -1.39 -14.26 -25.08
C TYR A 7 -2.88 -14.62 -25.09
N LEU A 8 -3.18 -15.90 -25.06
CA LEU A 8 -4.56 -16.39 -25.24
C LEU A 8 -5.14 -15.80 -26.51
N ASN A 9 -6.30 -15.12 -26.42
CA ASN A 9 -6.92 -14.43 -27.54
C ASN A 9 -6.71 -12.91 -27.50
N TYR A 10 -5.79 -12.41 -26.65
CA TYR A 10 -5.48 -10.99 -26.56
C TYR A 10 -4.41 -10.59 -27.59
N GLY A 11 -4.69 -9.53 -28.35
CA GLY A 11 -3.64 -8.83 -29.10
C GLY A 11 -2.81 -7.96 -28.15
N GLN A 12 -1.73 -7.40 -28.67
CA GLN A 12 -0.81 -6.61 -27.84
C GLN A 12 -1.51 -5.41 -27.17
N ALA A 13 -2.29 -4.64 -27.93
CA ALA A 13 -2.98 -3.46 -27.41
C ALA A 13 -4.00 -3.82 -26.32
N GLU A 14 -4.74 -4.91 -26.51
CA GLU A 14 -5.69 -5.38 -25.51
C GLU A 14 -5.01 -5.84 -24.24
N LEU A 15 -3.89 -6.56 -24.38
CA LEU A 15 -3.12 -7.05 -23.25
C LEU A 15 -2.53 -5.90 -22.44
N ASP A 16 -1.96 -4.90 -23.12
CA ASP A 16 -1.42 -3.71 -22.48
C ASP A 16 -2.51 -2.97 -21.69
N ALA A 17 -3.71 -2.86 -22.27
CA ALA A 17 -4.83 -2.24 -21.57
C ALA A 17 -5.24 -3.01 -20.31
N GLN A 18 -5.16 -4.33 -20.31
CA GLN A 18 -5.45 -5.14 -19.13
C GLN A 18 -4.46 -4.90 -17.99
N TYR A 19 -3.21 -4.57 -18.32
CA TYR A 19 -2.18 -4.28 -17.33
C TYR A 19 -2.16 -2.82 -16.87
N ASP A 20 -2.88 -1.94 -17.54
CA ASP A 20 -2.96 -0.53 -17.16
C ASP A 20 -4.06 -0.32 -16.12
N ASN A 21 -3.74 -0.62 -14.87
CA ASN A 21 -4.69 -0.58 -13.77
C ASN A 21 -5.26 0.82 -13.53
N ARG A 22 -4.45 1.85 -13.69
CA ARG A 22 -4.87 3.24 -13.44
C ARG A 22 -5.95 3.67 -14.43
N SER A 23 -5.80 3.31 -15.71
CA SER A 23 -6.81 3.62 -16.71
C SER A 23 -8.10 2.84 -16.53
N ARG A 24 -8.00 1.62 -15.98
CA ARG A 24 -9.17 0.77 -15.73
C ARG A 24 -9.94 1.18 -14.49
N VAL A 25 -9.30 1.87 -13.55
CA VAL A 25 -9.91 2.36 -12.31
C VAL A 25 -9.65 3.86 -12.21
N PRO A 26 -10.34 4.68 -13.01
CA PRO A 26 -10.10 6.13 -13.01
C PRO A 26 -10.37 6.78 -11.66
N GLU A 27 -11.21 6.19 -10.83
CA GLU A 27 -11.48 6.63 -9.47
C GLU A 27 -10.32 6.38 -8.48
N HIS A 28 -9.20 5.81 -8.94
CA HIS A 28 -8.05 5.55 -8.07
C HIS A 28 -7.53 6.81 -7.37
N VAL A 29 -7.66 7.97 -8.02
CA VAL A 29 -7.25 9.25 -7.43
C VAL A 29 -8.05 9.54 -6.16
N ASP A 30 -9.37 9.36 -6.22
CA ASP A 30 -10.25 9.60 -5.08
C ASP A 30 -10.03 8.55 -3.99
N ILE A 31 -9.79 7.31 -4.36
CA ILE A 31 -9.50 6.22 -3.42
C ILE A 31 -8.20 6.51 -2.65
N HIS A 32 -7.15 6.93 -3.35
CA HIS A 32 -5.87 7.27 -2.73
C HIS A 32 -6.01 8.48 -1.79
N ALA A 33 -6.80 9.48 -2.19
CA ALA A 33 -7.06 10.64 -1.34
C ALA A 33 -7.78 10.24 -0.05
N ALA A 34 -8.75 9.32 -0.14
CA ALA A 34 -9.44 8.80 1.03
C ALA A 34 -8.52 8.02 1.96
N TYR A 35 -7.63 7.19 1.41
CA TYR A 35 -6.64 6.47 2.20
C TYR A 35 -5.69 7.41 2.92
N GLN A 36 -5.26 8.46 2.25
CA GLN A 36 -4.38 9.46 2.86
C GLN A 36 -5.07 10.18 4.01
N ALA A 37 -6.33 10.58 3.83
CA ALA A 37 -7.10 11.24 4.88
C ALA A 37 -7.29 10.34 6.10
N GLU A 38 -7.59 9.06 5.90
CA GLU A 38 -7.71 8.09 6.98
C GLU A 38 -6.36 7.87 7.69
N GLY A 39 -5.26 7.81 6.93
CA GLY A 39 -3.92 7.68 7.49
C GLY A 39 -3.54 8.86 8.38
N GLU A 40 -3.86 10.08 7.96
CA GLU A 40 -3.62 11.29 8.75
C GLU A 40 -4.42 11.26 10.07
N LYS A 41 -5.64 10.76 10.02
CA LYS A 41 -6.48 10.60 11.20
C LYS A 41 -5.88 9.60 12.19
N VAL A 42 -5.37 8.49 11.69
CA VAL A 42 -4.69 7.49 12.53
C VAL A 42 -3.46 8.08 13.19
N LEU A 43 -2.65 8.86 12.46
CA LEU A 43 -1.49 9.53 13.03
C LEU A 43 -1.87 10.51 14.14
N ALA A 44 -3.04 11.14 14.05
CA ALA A 44 -3.53 12.05 15.08
C ALA A 44 -4.09 11.32 16.31
N ASP A 45 -4.73 10.17 16.09
CA ASP A 45 -5.51 9.48 17.13
C ASP A 45 -4.72 8.41 17.90
N PHE A 46 -3.65 7.89 17.30
CA PHE A 46 -2.87 6.78 17.89
C PHE A 46 -1.44 7.19 18.16
N GLU A 47 -0.86 6.61 19.21
CA GLU A 47 0.56 6.74 19.45
C GLU A 47 1.33 5.96 18.38
N THR A 48 2.28 6.62 17.73
CA THR A 48 3.05 6.03 16.64
C THR A 48 4.54 6.27 16.84
N ARG A 49 5.35 5.40 16.24
CA ARG A 49 6.79 5.57 16.15
C ARG A 49 7.15 5.41 14.69
N LEU A 50 7.48 6.52 14.06
CA LEU A 50 7.74 6.58 12.62
C LEU A 50 9.24 6.45 12.35
N ASP A 51 9.56 5.91 11.19
CA ASP A 51 10.92 5.81 10.66
C ASP A 51 11.89 5.11 11.62
N VAL A 52 11.44 4.00 12.21
CA VAL A 52 12.29 3.19 13.09
C VAL A 52 13.24 2.35 12.23
N SER A 53 14.53 2.57 12.39
CA SER A 53 15.56 1.80 11.67
C SER A 53 15.60 0.35 12.14
N TYR A 54 15.67 -0.57 11.17
CA TYR A 54 15.90 -1.99 11.47
C TYR A 54 17.16 -2.53 10.79
N GLY A 55 17.95 -1.66 10.14
CA GLY A 55 19.20 -2.01 9.48
C GLY A 55 20.02 -0.77 9.14
N PRO A 56 21.19 -0.94 8.51
CA PRO A 56 22.12 0.16 8.30
C PRO A 56 21.77 1.10 7.16
N SER A 57 20.95 0.71 6.20
CA SER A 57 20.61 1.59 5.07
C SER A 57 19.51 2.56 5.43
N ALA A 58 19.44 3.66 4.68
CA ALA A 58 18.43 4.69 4.89
C ALA A 58 17.01 4.21 4.61
N GLU A 59 16.87 3.19 3.76
CA GLU A 59 15.58 2.63 3.40
C GLU A 59 15.08 1.57 4.40
N GLU A 60 15.94 1.07 5.28
CA GLU A 60 15.59 0.04 6.25
C GLU A 60 14.88 0.64 7.46
N LYS A 61 13.67 1.14 7.22
CA LYS A 61 12.83 1.78 8.23
C LYS A 61 11.42 1.23 8.18
N LEU A 62 10.79 1.23 9.34
CA LEU A 62 9.39 0.85 9.48
C LEU A 62 8.66 1.79 10.42
N ASP A 63 7.35 1.80 10.35
CA ASP A 63 6.51 2.56 11.25
C ASP A 63 5.79 1.62 12.21
N ILE A 64 5.68 2.02 13.47
CA ILE A 64 5.00 1.24 14.49
C ILE A 64 3.78 2.03 14.97
N TYR A 65 2.62 1.39 14.93
CA TYR A 65 1.37 1.94 15.44
C TYR A 65 1.00 1.15 16.68
N LEU A 66 0.91 1.84 17.82
CA LEU A 66 0.58 1.21 19.08
C LEU A 66 -0.92 1.01 19.22
N PRO A 67 -1.37 0.04 20.03
CA PRO A 67 -2.80 -0.16 20.24
C PRO A 67 -3.43 1.08 20.89
N GLU A 68 -4.74 1.23 20.71
CA GLU A 68 -5.49 2.38 21.21
C GLU A 68 -5.29 2.60 22.70
N ASN A 69 -5.13 1.53 23.45
CA ASN A 69 -4.82 1.58 24.88
C ASN A 69 -3.58 0.73 25.15
N PRO A 70 -2.36 1.29 24.99
CA PRO A 70 -1.12 0.54 25.19
C PRO A 70 -0.97 -0.04 26.58
N GLU A 71 -1.50 0.62 27.60
CA GLU A 71 -1.43 0.16 29.00
C GLU A 71 -2.25 -1.10 29.22
N ALA A 72 -3.41 -1.22 28.57
CA ALA A 72 -4.24 -2.40 28.64
C ALA A 72 -3.59 -3.60 27.94
N ALA A 73 -2.65 -3.35 27.05
CA ALA A 73 -1.91 -4.39 26.32
C ALA A 73 -0.55 -4.68 26.94
N SER A 74 -0.33 -4.37 28.23
CA SER A 74 0.94 -4.52 28.91
C SER A 74 1.44 -5.98 28.94
N GLU A 75 0.55 -6.96 28.85
CA GLU A 75 0.91 -8.39 28.81
C GLU A 75 1.09 -8.89 27.38
N GLY A 76 1.07 -8.01 26.42
CA GLY A 76 1.22 -8.31 25.01
C GLY A 76 -0.07 -8.07 24.23
N ALA A 77 0.09 -7.77 22.96
CA ALA A 77 -1.00 -7.56 22.01
C ALA A 77 -0.65 -8.30 20.72
N PRO A 78 -1.65 -8.71 19.95
CA PRO A 78 -1.40 -9.27 18.61
C PRO A 78 -0.62 -8.28 17.75
N ILE A 79 0.29 -8.81 16.94
CA ILE A 79 1.09 -7.99 16.02
C ILE A 79 0.59 -8.23 14.61
N HIS A 80 0.26 -7.13 13.92
CA HIS A 80 -0.07 -7.15 12.49
C HIS A 80 1.07 -6.49 11.74
N VAL A 81 1.61 -7.17 10.73
CA VAL A 81 2.67 -6.65 9.87
C VAL A 81 2.11 -6.42 8.49
N PHE A 82 2.27 -5.20 7.99
CA PHE A 82 1.84 -4.83 6.64
C PHE A 82 3.05 -4.43 5.81
N LEU A 83 3.18 -5.04 4.64
CA LEU A 83 4.21 -4.69 3.65
C LEU A 83 3.51 -4.03 2.46
N HIS A 84 3.91 -2.80 2.17
CA HIS A 84 3.29 -2.07 1.07
C HIS A 84 3.68 -2.67 -0.28
N GLY A 85 2.80 -2.50 -1.25
CA GLY A 85 3.11 -2.83 -2.64
C GLY A 85 3.93 -1.75 -3.31
N GLY A 86 4.45 -2.04 -4.48
CA GLY A 86 5.24 -1.09 -5.28
C GLY A 86 4.66 -0.85 -6.67
N TYR A 87 3.50 -1.41 -6.98
CA TYR A 87 2.85 -1.27 -8.28
C TYR A 87 3.74 -1.75 -9.45
N TRP A 88 4.69 -2.64 -9.15
CA TRP A 88 5.70 -3.13 -10.11
C TRP A 88 6.67 -2.05 -10.62
N PHE A 89 6.81 -0.95 -9.90
CA PHE A 89 7.75 0.13 -10.22
C PHE A 89 8.98 0.15 -9.30
#